data_08d28a1a1bb29321c8833df61d4a7406
#
_entry.id   08d28a1a1bb29321c8833df61d4a7406
#
_cell.length_a   1.000
_cell.length_b   1.000
_cell.length_c   1.000
_cell.angle_alpha   90.00
_cell.angle_beta   90.00
_cell.angle_gamma   90.00
#
_symmetry.space_group_name_H-M   'P 1'
#
loop_
_entity.id
_entity.type
_entity.pdbx_description
1 polymer ?
#
loop_
_entity_poly.entity_id
_entity_poly.type
_entity_poly.pdbx_seq_one_letter_code
_entity_poly.pdbx_strand_id
1 'polypeptide(L)'
;MVDSYKTIKETAEGYYTEKRSRFISYAIPVKTVDEVKNLLDKYRKQYYDANHVCWAYMLGPERKEFRSNDDGEPSSTAGKPILGQINSNGLTDILVVVIRYFGGVELGTSRLIVAYRTAAAEAIAAAEMVECTVDEDIHIIFEYPDLNTVMRVVKEMKPEIVSQSLEMTCKMTLRIRKSEIEALFARLPKNITYR
;
A
#
# COMPACT_ATOMS: atom_id res chain seq x y z
N MET A 1 -14.12 -9.68 -6.91
CA MET A 1 -13.03 -8.91 -7.52
C MET A 1 -12.78 -7.71 -6.63
N VAL A 2 -11.53 -7.45 -6.21
CA VAL A 2 -11.20 -6.26 -5.41
C VAL A 2 -11.17 -5.05 -6.32
N ASP A 3 -11.90 -4.02 -5.98
CA ASP A 3 -12.09 -2.81 -6.80
C ASP A 3 -11.66 -1.52 -6.07
N SER A 4 -11.54 -1.58 -4.75
CA SER A 4 -10.96 -0.54 -3.92
C SER A 4 -10.17 -1.13 -2.76
N TYR A 5 -9.30 -0.34 -2.17
CA TYR A 5 -8.49 -0.73 -1.02
C TYR A 5 -8.19 0.48 -0.14
N LYS A 6 -7.87 0.21 1.13
CA LYS A 6 -7.52 1.24 2.11
C LYS A 6 -6.00 1.26 2.34
N THR A 7 -5.45 2.46 2.36
CA THR A 7 -4.05 2.72 2.69
C THR A 7 -3.94 4.01 3.51
N ILE A 8 -2.74 4.49 3.72
CA ILE A 8 -2.49 5.78 4.36
C ILE A 8 -1.91 6.77 3.36
N LYS A 9 -2.19 8.04 3.54
CA LYS A 9 -1.80 9.11 2.61
C LYS A 9 -0.31 9.45 2.69
N GLU A 10 0.20 9.56 3.91
CA GLU A 10 1.57 9.96 4.19
C GLU A 10 2.10 9.26 5.45
N THR A 11 3.41 9.38 5.70
CA THR A 11 4.06 8.79 6.87
C THR A 11 3.54 9.41 8.15
N ALA A 12 3.20 8.57 9.13
CA ALA A 12 2.79 8.96 10.47
C ALA A 12 3.64 8.28 11.52
N GLU A 13 3.75 8.91 12.67
CA GLU A 13 4.58 8.47 13.78
C GLU A 13 3.72 8.11 15.00
N GLY A 14 4.19 7.15 15.80
CA GLY A 14 3.63 6.78 17.07
C GLY A 14 4.72 6.55 18.11
N TYR A 15 4.31 6.48 19.36
CA TYR A 15 5.22 6.29 20.48
C TYR A 15 4.54 5.53 21.62
N TYR A 16 5.28 4.62 22.23
CA TYR A 16 4.82 3.87 23.40
C TYR A 16 5.98 3.60 24.35
N THR A 17 5.73 3.60 25.65
CA THR A 17 6.71 3.23 26.67
C THR A 17 6.16 2.17 27.59
N GLU A 18 7.02 1.22 27.97
CA GLU A 18 6.73 0.18 28.95
C GLU A 18 7.98 -0.06 29.79
N LYS A 19 7.91 0.11 31.09
CA LYS A 19 9.02 -0.12 32.03
C LYS A 19 10.36 0.46 31.55
N ARG A 20 10.37 1.72 31.14
CA ARG A 20 11.51 2.44 30.57
C ARG A 20 11.98 1.99 29.17
N SER A 21 11.48 0.87 28.62
CA SER A 21 11.65 0.58 27.21
C SER A 21 10.87 1.59 26.37
N ARG A 22 11.46 2.08 25.28
CA ARG A 22 10.86 3.03 24.34
C ARG A 22 10.60 2.35 23.01
N PHE A 23 9.41 2.56 22.48
CA PHE A 23 8.96 2.01 21.20
C PHE A 23 8.55 3.18 20.29
N ILE A 24 9.36 3.47 19.29
CA ILE A 24 9.12 4.52 18.29
C ILE A 24 8.57 3.82 17.06
N SER A 25 7.41 4.24 16.58
CA SER A 25 6.75 3.60 15.45
C SER A 25 6.54 4.54 14.28
N TYR A 26 6.58 3.97 13.07
CA TYR A 26 6.29 4.67 11.82
C TYR A 26 5.34 3.83 10.98
N ALA A 27 4.29 4.45 10.48
CA ALA A 27 3.43 3.90 9.44
C ALA A 27 3.73 4.64 8.13
N ILE A 28 4.12 3.90 7.09
CA ILE A 28 4.70 4.49 5.88
C ILE A 28 3.99 3.93 4.66
N PRO A 29 3.45 4.76 3.74
CA PRO A 29 2.90 4.27 2.49
C PRO A 29 4.01 3.73 1.59
N VAL A 30 3.81 2.53 1.06
CA VAL A 30 4.74 1.84 0.16
C VAL A 30 3.97 1.10 -0.92
N LYS A 31 4.59 0.86 -2.07
CA LYS A 31 3.99 0.13 -3.19
C LYS A 31 4.72 -1.16 -3.54
N THR A 32 6.02 -1.25 -3.25
CA THR A 32 6.88 -2.34 -3.68
C THR A 32 7.77 -2.86 -2.55
N VAL A 33 8.23 -4.10 -2.70
CA VAL A 33 9.22 -4.71 -1.79
C VAL A 33 10.54 -3.94 -1.80
N ASP A 34 10.95 -3.38 -2.93
CA ASP A 34 12.19 -2.61 -3.03
C ASP A 34 12.10 -1.30 -2.23
N GLU A 35 10.96 -0.61 -2.27
CA GLU A 35 10.71 0.54 -1.39
C GLU A 35 10.80 0.14 0.09
N VAL A 36 10.22 -1.00 0.48
CA VAL A 36 10.31 -1.52 1.85
C VAL A 36 11.75 -1.74 2.26
N LYS A 37 12.56 -2.41 1.42
CA LYS A 37 13.98 -2.67 1.71
C LYS A 37 14.76 -1.37 1.89
N ASN A 38 14.59 -0.40 1.00
CA ASN A 38 15.26 0.88 1.06
C ASN A 38 14.89 1.67 2.33
N LEU A 39 13.62 1.65 2.73
CA LEU A 39 13.17 2.29 3.96
C LEU A 39 13.72 1.59 5.20
N LEU A 40 13.73 0.27 5.24
CA LEU A 40 14.31 -0.48 6.36
C LEU A 40 15.80 -0.18 6.52
N ASP A 41 16.57 -0.10 5.43
CA ASP A 41 17.97 0.29 5.48
C ASP A 41 18.14 1.73 6.01
N LYS A 42 17.27 2.64 5.59
CA LYS A 42 17.26 4.02 6.09
C LYS A 42 17.01 4.06 7.60
N TYR A 43 15.98 3.36 8.09
CA TYR A 43 15.66 3.36 9.52
C TYR A 43 16.71 2.67 10.37
N ARG A 44 17.33 1.58 9.90
CA ARG A 44 18.45 0.94 10.58
C ARG A 44 19.66 1.86 10.70
N LYS A 45 19.96 2.65 9.68
CA LYS A 45 21.03 3.66 9.73
C LYS A 45 20.69 4.81 10.67
N GLN A 46 19.48 5.30 10.63
CA GLN A 46 18.99 6.38 11.47
C GLN A 46 18.97 6.00 12.96
N TYR A 47 18.56 4.77 13.26
CA TYR A 47 18.45 4.21 14.61
C TYR A 47 19.50 3.12 14.85
N TYR A 48 20.75 3.39 14.46
CA TYR A 48 21.85 2.42 14.51
C TYR A 48 22.15 1.89 15.92
N ASP A 49 21.81 2.65 16.95
CA ASP A 49 21.97 2.33 18.37
C ASP A 49 20.74 1.66 19.01
N ALA A 50 19.68 1.46 18.26
CA ALA A 50 18.50 0.77 18.75
C ALA A 50 18.77 -0.74 18.95
N ASN A 51 18.08 -1.33 19.91
CA ASN A 51 18.19 -2.76 20.18
C ASN A 51 17.50 -3.61 19.11
N HIS A 52 16.32 -3.18 18.64
CA HIS A 52 15.55 -3.89 17.64
C HIS A 52 14.84 -2.92 16.72
N VAL A 53 14.76 -3.27 15.42
CA VAL A 53 13.97 -2.58 14.40
C VAL A 53 13.03 -3.60 13.79
N CYS A 54 11.89 -3.79 14.42
CA CYS A 54 10.88 -4.76 14.03
C CYS A 54 9.91 -4.15 13.02
N TRP A 55 9.36 -4.96 12.14
CA TRP A 55 8.50 -4.43 11.08
C TRP A 55 7.52 -5.47 10.54
N ALA A 56 6.49 -4.96 9.87
CA ALA A 56 5.61 -5.72 9.01
C ALA A 56 5.13 -4.86 7.84
N TYR A 57 4.87 -5.48 6.71
CA TYR A 57 4.26 -4.82 5.56
C TYR A 57 3.15 -5.66 4.93
N MET A 58 2.27 -4.98 4.22
CA MET A 58 1.20 -5.54 3.40
C MET A 58 1.17 -4.77 2.09
N LEU A 59 1.16 -5.48 0.96
CA LEU A 59 1.18 -4.89 -0.38
C LEU A 59 0.05 -5.42 -1.26
N GLY A 60 -0.36 -4.57 -2.18
CA GLY A 60 -1.35 -4.86 -3.21
C GLY A 60 -2.81 -4.84 -2.72
N PRO A 61 -3.75 -4.56 -3.63
CA PRO A 61 -5.18 -4.45 -3.30
C PRO A 61 -5.76 -5.74 -2.71
N GLU A 62 -5.27 -6.89 -3.16
CA GLU A 62 -5.73 -8.20 -2.69
C GLU A 62 -5.08 -8.66 -1.38
N ARG A 63 -4.07 -7.92 -0.87
CA ARG A 63 -3.40 -8.17 0.40
C ARG A 63 -2.77 -9.58 0.49
N LYS A 64 -2.24 -10.07 -0.63
CA LYS A 64 -1.61 -11.41 -0.70
C LYS A 64 -0.11 -11.38 -0.42
N GLU A 65 0.52 -10.22 -0.57
CA GLU A 65 1.96 -10.05 -0.32
C GLU A 65 2.19 -9.35 1.01
N PHE A 66 2.69 -10.08 1.99
CA PHE A 66 2.97 -9.56 3.31
C PHE A 66 4.15 -10.29 3.96
N ARG A 67 4.85 -9.62 4.83
CA ARG A 67 5.91 -10.19 5.67
C ARG A 67 5.99 -9.45 6.99
N SER A 68 6.59 -10.11 7.98
CA SER A 68 6.92 -9.52 9.27
C SER A 68 8.27 -10.02 9.78
N ASN A 69 8.90 -9.26 10.67
CA ASN A 69 10.19 -9.58 11.23
C ASN A 69 10.30 -9.11 12.68
N ASP A 70 10.80 -10.00 13.54
CA ASP A 70 10.99 -9.74 14.97
C ASP A 70 12.35 -9.10 15.30
N ASP A 71 13.28 -9.04 14.36
CA ASP A 71 14.62 -8.44 14.47
C ASP A 71 15.32 -8.76 15.81
N GLY A 72 15.39 -10.05 16.15
CA GLY A 72 16.05 -10.53 17.36
C GLY A 72 15.21 -10.52 18.64
N GLU A 73 13.99 -9.99 18.60
CA GLU A 73 13.03 -10.22 19.69
C GLU A 73 12.57 -11.68 19.72
N PRO A 74 12.05 -12.19 20.84
CA PRO A 74 11.49 -13.54 20.89
C PRO A 74 10.45 -13.78 19.78
N SER A 75 10.45 -14.97 19.19
CA SER A 75 9.61 -15.31 18.06
C SER A 75 8.15 -14.90 18.24
N SER A 76 7.58 -14.23 17.27
CA SER A 76 6.19 -13.80 17.20
C SER A 76 5.76 -12.76 18.27
N THR A 77 6.71 -12.10 18.91
CA THR A 77 6.42 -11.06 19.93
C THR A 77 6.40 -9.64 19.38
N ALA A 78 6.91 -9.43 18.18
CA ALA A 78 7.02 -8.11 17.55
C ALA A 78 6.39 -8.04 16.17
N GLY A 79 6.93 -8.76 15.19
CA GLY A 79 6.48 -8.70 13.80
C GLY A 79 5.02 -9.08 13.60
N LYS A 80 4.55 -10.18 14.22
CA LYS A 80 3.14 -10.60 14.13
C LYS A 80 2.17 -9.62 14.79
N PRO A 81 2.43 -9.09 16.00
CA PRO A 81 1.60 -8.03 16.59
C PRO A 81 1.51 -6.78 15.70
N ILE A 82 2.59 -6.38 15.05
CA ILE A 82 2.59 -5.25 14.09
C ILE A 82 1.70 -5.59 12.89
N LEU A 83 1.89 -6.76 12.27
CA LEU A 83 1.07 -7.22 11.15
C LEU A 83 -0.42 -7.31 11.53
N GLY A 84 -0.71 -7.75 12.75
CA GLY A 84 -2.06 -7.80 13.30
C GLY A 84 -2.75 -6.45 13.31
N GLN A 85 -2.03 -5.35 13.55
CA GLN A 85 -2.59 -4.00 13.50
C GLN A 85 -2.86 -3.53 12.06
N ILE A 86 -2.02 -3.89 11.12
CA ILE A 86 -2.29 -3.67 9.68
C ILE A 86 -3.57 -4.40 9.28
N ASN A 87 -3.71 -5.66 9.68
CA ASN A 87 -4.87 -6.50 9.36
C ASN A 87 -6.16 -5.99 10.00
N SER A 88 -6.14 -5.62 11.28
CA SER A 88 -7.33 -5.15 11.99
C SER A 88 -7.89 -3.84 11.44
N ASN A 89 -7.06 -3.02 10.81
CA ASN A 89 -7.46 -1.78 10.14
C ASN A 89 -7.77 -1.98 8.64
N GLY A 90 -7.60 -3.20 8.11
CA GLY A 90 -7.87 -3.51 6.71
C GLY A 90 -6.96 -2.78 5.72
N LEU A 91 -5.76 -2.39 6.15
CA LEU A 91 -4.82 -1.60 5.35
C LEU A 91 -3.97 -2.47 4.44
N THR A 92 -3.56 -1.90 3.32
CA THR A 92 -2.56 -2.43 2.40
C THR A 92 -1.68 -1.30 1.86
N ASP A 93 -0.66 -1.63 1.07
CA ASP A 93 0.35 -0.68 0.60
C ASP A 93 0.95 0.13 1.76
N ILE A 94 1.33 -0.57 2.81
CA ILE A 94 1.81 -0.01 4.07
C ILE A 94 2.98 -0.82 4.63
N LEU A 95 3.97 -0.12 5.15
CA LEU A 95 5.01 -0.63 6.03
C LEU A 95 4.84 -0.01 7.42
N VAL A 96 4.87 -0.82 8.45
CA VAL A 96 4.94 -0.36 9.84
C VAL A 96 6.25 -0.83 10.46
N VAL A 97 7.02 0.12 10.96
CA VAL A 97 8.32 -0.12 11.63
C VAL A 97 8.19 0.29 13.08
N VAL A 98 8.67 -0.55 13.99
CA VAL A 98 8.74 -0.23 15.42
C VAL A 98 10.17 -0.42 15.90
N ILE A 99 10.78 0.67 16.36
CA ILE A 99 12.15 0.76 16.87
C ILE A 99 12.09 0.67 18.40
N ARG A 100 12.81 -0.26 18.99
CA ARG A 100 12.87 -0.44 20.44
C ARG A 100 14.22 -0.07 21.00
N TYR A 101 14.19 0.71 22.08
CA TYR A 101 15.30 0.93 22.99
C TYR A 101 15.01 0.26 24.33
N PHE A 102 15.86 -0.69 24.71
CA PHE A 102 15.73 -1.42 25.97
C PHE A 102 15.87 -0.49 27.19
N GLY A 103 15.00 -0.61 28.15
CA GLY A 103 14.96 0.24 29.35
C GLY A 103 15.65 -0.33 30.60
N GLY A 104 16.40 -1.43 30.45
CA GLY A 104 17.09 -2.09 31.57
C GLY A 104 16.23 -3.10 32.34
N VAL A 105 14.97 -3.27 31.99
CA VAL A 105 14.04 -4.22 32.62
C VAL A 105 13.44 -5.13 31.54
N GLU A 106 13.57 -6.43 31.71
CA GLU A 106 12.95 -7.39 30.82
C GLU A 106 11.41 -7.33 30.92
N LEU A 107 10.75 -7.29 29.77
CA LEU A 107 9.30 -7.17 29.70
C LEU A 107 8.58 -8.53 29.74
N GLY A 108 9.23 -9.59 29.24
CA GLY A 108 8.59 -10.87 28.96
C GLY A 108 7.72 -10.84 27.70
N THR A 109 7.39 -12.03 27.18
CA THR A 109 6.73 -12.18 25.88
C THR A 109 5.37 -11.50 25.81
N SER A 110 4.54 -11.63 26.84
CA SER A 110 3.19 -11.05 26.88
C SER A 110 3.20 -9.52 26.79
N ARG A 111 4.12 -8.87 27.52
CA ARG A 111 4.24 -7.40 27.49
C ARG A 111 4.89 -6.89 26.21
N LEU A 112 5.81 -7.64 25.63
CA LEU A 112 6.38 -7.34 24.33
C LEU A 112 5.30 -7.32 23.24
N ILE A 113 4.44 -8.33 23.20
CA ILE A 113 3.32 -8.40 22.25
C ILE A 113 2.42 -7.17 22.38
N VAL A 114 2.05 -6.80 23.61
CA VAL A 114 1.22 -5.61 23.86
C VAL A 114 1.95 -4.33 23.44
N ALA A 115 3.24 -4.21 23.76
CA ALA A 115 4.03 -3.02 23.45
C ALA A 115 4.17 -2.78 21.95
N TYR A 116 4.53 -3.80 21.17
CA TYR A 116 4.63 -3.70 19.71
C TYR A 116 3.28 -3.46 19.05
N ARG A 117 2.22 -4.12 19.52
CA ARG A 117 0.85 -3.87 19.09
C ARG A 117 0.43 -2.43 19.32
N THR A 118 0.64 -1.93 20.53
CA THR A 118 0.25 -0.57 20.91
C THR A 118 1.03 0.47 20.13
N ALA A 119 2.35 0.33 20.02
CA ALA A 119 3.18 1.26 19.24
C ALA A 119 2.75 1.31 17.76
N ALA A 120 2.48 0.15 17.14
CA ALA A 120 1.96 0.08 15.77
C ALA A 120 0.59 0.75 15.65
N ALA A 121 -0.32 0.50 16.61
CA ALA A 121 -1.64 1.11 16.65
C ALA A 121 -1.57 2.64 16.75
N GLU A 122 -0.65 3.18 17.54
CA GLU A 122 -0.44 4.64 17.67
C GLU A 122 -0.01 5.29 16.35
N ALA A 123 0.94 4.69 15.63
CA ALA A 123 1.36 5.19 14.32
C ALA A 123 0.21 5.15 13.29
N ILE A 124 -0.54 4.05 13.24
CA ILE A 124 -1.68 3.89 12.34
C ILE A 124 -2.79 4.88 12.69
N ALA A 125 -3.09 5.08 13.97
CA ALA A 125 -4.10 6.03 14.44
C ALA A 125 -3.74 7.49 14.09
N ALA A 126 -2.45 7.83 14.05
CA ALA A 126 -1.97 9.16 13.66
C ALA A 126 -1.99 9.37 12.13
N ALA A 127 -2.15 8.32 11.34
CA ALA A 127 -2.16 8.39 9.89
C ALA A 127 -3.54 8.80 9.34
N GLU A 128 -3.53 9.56 8.25
CA GLU A 128 -4.74 9.81 7.44
C GLU A 128 -5.00 8.60 6.56
N MET A 129 -6.08 7.87 6.82
CA MET A 129 -6.51 6.75 5.99
C MET A 129 -7.21 7.25 4.73
N VAL A 130 -6.88 6.66 3.58
CA VAL A 130 -7.48 6.96 2.28
C VAL A 130 -7.95 5.68 1.61
N GLU A 131 -9.04 5.79 0.86
CA GLU A 131 -9.52 4.74 -0.01
C GLU A 131 -9.07 5.02 -1.43
N CYS A 132 -8.44 4.03 -2.07
CA CYS A 132 -7.98 4.08 -3.44
C CYS A 132 -8.75 3.09 -4.30
N THR A 133 -8.94 3.42 -5.58
CA THR A 133 -9.52 2.52 -6.58
C THR A 133 -8.46 1.61 -7.17
N VAL A 134 -8.86 0.46 -7.66
CA VAL A 134 -8.01 -0.41 -8.49
C VAL A 134 -8.26 -0.04 -9.94
N ASP A 135 -7.30 0.64 -10.55
CA ASP A 135 -7.37 1.08 -11.94
C ASP A 135 -6.48 0.19 -12.81
N GLU A 136 -6.89 0.00 -14.06
CA GLU A 136 -6.13 -0.74 -15.08
C GLU A 136 -5.95 0.10 -16.34
N ASP A 137 -4.80 -0.07 -16.98
CA ASP A 137 -4.50 0.55 -18.25
C ASP A 137 -4.98 -0.36 -19.39
N ILE A 138 -5.92 0.15 -20.18
CA ILE A 138 -6.50 -0.54 -21.33
C ILE A 138 -5.95 0.09 -22.60
N HIS A 139 -5.34 -0.75 -23.44
CA HIS A 139 -4.82 -0.33 -24.74
C HIS A 139 -5.88 -0.60 -25.81
N ILE A 140 -6.33 0.41 -26.53
CA ILE A 140 -7.26 0.29 -27.64
C ILE A 140 -6.62 0.72 -28.95
N ILE A 141 -6.95 0.01 -30.03
CA ILE A 141 -6.51 0.30 -31.40
C ILE A 141 -7.74 0.34 -32.29
N PHE A 142 -7.89 1.41 -33.06
CA PHE A 142 -9.04 1.65 -33.93
C PHE A 142 -8.67 2.49 -35.16
N GLU A 143 -9.52 2.44 -36.18
CA GLU A 143 -9.32 3.24 -37.39
C GLU A 143 -9.88 4.66 -37.20
N TYR A 144 -9.28 5.63 -37.88
CA TYR A 144 -9.62 7.04 -37.76
C TYR A 144 -11.13 7.36 -37.92
N PRO A 145 -11.92 6.71 -38.82
CA PRO A 145 -13.36 6.96 -38.89
C PRO A 145 -14.14 6.70 -37.59
N ASP A 146 -13.63 5.85 -36.69
CA ASP A 146 -14.25 5.55 -35.39
C ASP A 146 -13.88 6.56 -34.28
N LEU A 147 -12.97 7.50 -34.56
CA LEU A 147 -12.44 8.46 -33.57
C LEU A 147 -13.55 9.22 -32.83
N ASN A 148 -14.54 9.75 -33.56
CA ASN A 148 -15.62 10.52 -32.95
C ASN A 148 -16.45 9.67 -31.98
N THR A 149 -16.70 8.41 -32.33
CA THR A 149 -17.45 7.47 -31.47
C THR A 149 -16.65 7.12 -30.23
N VAL A 150 -15.35 6.83 -30.38
CA VAL A 150 -14.45 6.55 -29.25
C VAL A 150 -14.35 7.76 -28.34
N MET A 151 -14.15 8.95 -28.87
CA MET A 151 -14.03 10.18 -28.07
C MET A 151 -15.33 10.52 -27.34
N ARG A 152 -16.50 10.19 -27.89
CA ARG A 152 -17.76 10.32 -27.18
C ARG A 152 -17.80 9.41 -25.94
N VAL A 153 -17.42 8.14 -26.09
CA VAL A 153 -17.37 7.18 -24.97
C VAL A 153 -16.36 7.64 -23.91
N VAL A 154 -15.17 8.11 -24.33
CA VAL A 154 -14.15 8.66 -23.42
C VAL A 154 -14.70 9.88 -22.66
N LYS A 155 -15.44 10.77 -23.32
CA LYS A 155 -16.07 11.94 -22.67
C LYS A 155 -17.17 11.55 -21.68
N GLU A 156 -17.94 10.53 -21.97
CA GLU A 156 -19.03 10.04 -21.11
C GLU A 156 -18.51 9.29 -19.87
N MET A 157 -17.54 8.40 -20.05
CA MET A 157 -17.01 7.55 -18.98
C MET A 157 -15.81 8.16 -18.25
N LYS A 158 -15.15 9.16 -18.84
CA LYS A 158 -14.05 9.94 -18.28
C LYS A 158 -12.87 9.09 -17.76
N PRO A 159 -12.40 8.06 -18.51
CA PRO A 159 -11.14 7.43 -18.17
C PRO A 159 -10.01 8.46 -18.31
N GLU A 160 -8.90 8.25 -17.60
CA GLU A 160 -7.69 9.03 -17.82
C GLU A 160 -7.04 8.59 -19.14
N ILE A 161 -6.74 9.54 -20.02
CA ILE A 161 -5.97 9.28 -21.25
C ILE A 161 -4.50 9.30 -20.87
N VAL A 162 -3.88 8.12 -20.73
CA VAL A 162 -2.46 7.97 -20.39
C VAL A 162 -1.58 8.32 -21.60
N SER A 163 -1.99 7.86 -22.78
CA SER A 163 -1.30 8.16 -24.05
C SER A 163 -2.26 8.04 -25.22
N GLN A 164 -1.96 8.76 -26.31
CA GLN A 164 -2.69 8.64 -27.55
C GLN A 164 -1.81 8.95 -28.77
N SER A 165 -2.11 8.27 -29.87
CA SER A 165 -1.59 8.57 -31.23
C SER A 165 -2.77 8.49 -32.19
N LEU A 166 -3.10 9.62 -32.83
CA LEU A 166 -4.29 9.77 -33.67
C LEU A 166 -3.85 9.93 -35.13
N GLU A 167 -3.48 8.82 -35.73
CA GLU A 167 -3.09 8.69 -37.15
C GLU A 167 -4.18 7.90 -37.90
N MET A 168 -3.87 7.39 -39.07
CA MET A 168 -4.80 6.50 -39.81
C MET A 168 -5.25 5.35 -38.99
N THR A 169 -4.32 4.71 -38.29
CA THR A 169 -4.60 3.73 -37.21
C THR A 169 -4.36 4.44 -35.87
N CYS A 170 -5.41 4.66 -35.13
CA CYS A 170 -5.37 5.33 -33.84
C CYS A 170 -5.03 4.35 -32.71
N LYS A 171 -4.24 4.80 -31.75
CA LYS A 171 -3.88 4.04 -30.54
C LYS A 171 -4.12 4.91 -29.32
N MET A 172 -4.79 4.37 -28.31
CA MET A 172 -4.98 5.05 -27.02
C MET A 172 -4.73 4.08 -25.87
N THR A 173 -4.16 4.61 -24.81
CA THR A 173 -4.10 3.93 -23.49
C THR A 173 -5.00 4.69 -22.56
N LEU A 174 -6.01 4.01 -22.05
CA LEU A 174 -7.00 4.55 -21.13
C LEU A 174 -6.84 3.90 -19.77
N ARG A 175 -6.68 4.68 -18.71
CA ARG A 175 -6.70 4.20 -17.33
C ARG A 175 -8.11 4.35 -16.79
N ILE A 176 -8.68 3.25 -16.36
CA ILE A 176 -10.06 3.19 -15.86
C ILE A 176 -10.17 2.24 -14.68
N ARG A 177 -11.11 2.51 -13.79
CA ARG A 177 -11.42 1.66 -12.67
C ARG A 177 -11.78 0.24 -13.13
N LYS A 178 -11.21 -0.75 -12.49
CA LYS A 178 -11.34 -2.17 -12.87
C LYS A 178 -12.79 -2.62 -13.04
N SER A 179 -13.68 -2.19 -12.17
CA SER A 179 -15.11 -2.52 -12.25
C SER A 179 -15.85 -1.88 -13.44
N GLU A 180 -15.26 -0.88 -14.09
CA GLU A 180 -15.88 -0.15 -15.21
C GLU A 180 -15.39 -0.63 -16.60
N ILE A 181 -14.41 -1.53 -16.65
CA ILE A 181 -13.79 -2.02 -17.90
C ILE A 181 -14.82 -2.68 -18.81
N GLU A 182 -15.66 -3.55 -18.28
CA GLU A 182 -16.71 -4.22 -19.06
C GLU A 182 -17.72 -3.22 -19.67
N ALA A 183 -18.10 -2.20 -18.89
CA ALA A 183 -18.98 -1.14 -19.35
C ALA A 183 -18.31 -0.27 -20.43
N LEU A 184 -16.99 -0.05 -20.35
CA LEU A 184 -16.23 0.63 -21.40
C LEU A 184 -16.28 -0.16 -22.71
N PHE A 185 -15.95 -1.46 -22.66
CA PHE A 185 -15.96 -2.31 -23.86
C PHE A 185 -17.35 -2.44 -24.48
N ALA A 186 -18.39 -2.50 -23.69
CA ALA A 186 -19.77 -2.58 -24.18
C ALA A 186 -20.19 -1.32 -24.96
N ARG A 187 -19.58 -0.17 -24.72
CA ARG A 187 -19.88 1.11 -25.38
C ARG A 187 -18.98 1.43 -26.58
N LEU A 188 -17.81 0.79 -26.64
CA LEU A 188 -16.89 0.96 -27.75
C LEU A 188 -17.38 0.25 -29.03
N PRO A 189 -17.03 0.71 -30.25
CA PRO A 189 -17.32 0.00 -31.49
C PRO A 189 -16.77 -1.42 -31.46
N LYS A 190 -17.53 -2.38 -32.03
CA LYS A 190 -17.17 -3.82 -31.98
C LYS A 190 -15.92 -4.21 -32.77
N ASN A 191 -15.47 -3.37 -33.70
CA ASN A 191 -14.29 -3.55 -34.52
C ASN A 191 -12.99 -3.06 -33.86
N ILE A 192 -13.05 -2.58 -32.63
CA ILE A 192 -11.87 -2.14 -31.88
C ILE A 192 -11.11 -3.33 -31.32
N THR A 193 -9.79 -3.32 -31.52
CA THR A 193 -8.87 -4.25 -30.87
C THR A 193 -8.44 -3.68 -29.52
N TYR A 194 -8.47 -4.50 -28.47
CA TYR A 194 -8.03 -4.10 -27.14
C TYR A 194 -7.16 -5.19 -26.49
N ARG A 195 -6.26 -4.74 -25.60
CA ARG A 195 -5.41 -5.60 -24.73
C ARG A 195 -5.35 -5.03 -23.32
#